data_978fda66b8c8008440b3edfc9ad0ab5e
#
_entry.id   978fda66b8c8008440b3edfc9ad0ab5e
#
_cell.length_a   1.000
_cell.length_b   1.000
_cell.length_c   1.000
_cell.angle_alpha   90.00
_cell.angle_beta   90.00
_cell.angle_gamma   90.00
#
_symmetry.space_group_name_H-M   'P 1'
#
loop_
_entity.id
_entity.type
_entity.pdbx_description
1 polymer ?
#
loop_
_entity_poly.entity_id
_entity_poly.type
_entity_poly.pdbx_seq_one_letter_code
_entity_poly.pdbx_strand_id
1 'polypeptide(L)' 'MSKQLKKLTRREREQLSHLHLNWMDWGKVKDLSEQFIVIQHRETGARKTVDMWQRNWV' A
#
# COMPACT_ATOMS: atom_id res chain seq x y z
N MET A 1 -10.78 -9.17 16.91
CA MET A 1 -11.44 -8.79 15.66
C MET A 1 -10.45 -8.15 14.71
N SER A 2 -10.36 -8.64 13.52
CA SER A 2 -9.41 -8.11 12.56
C SER A 2 -9.92 -6.82 11.96
N LYS A 3 -9.02 -5.86 11.80
CA LYS A 3 -9.35 -4.64 11.09
C LYS A 3 -9.42 -4.94 9.61
N GLN A 4 -10.44 -4.40 8.96
CA GLN A 4 -10.48 -4.45 7.52
C GLN A 4 -9.55 -3.39 6.95
N LEU A 5 -8.73 -3.80 6.00
CA LEU A 5 -7.88 -2.86 5.30
C LEU A 5 -8.71 -2.16 4.24
N LYS A 6 -8.41 -0.88 4.02
CA LYS A 6 -9.09 -0.11 2.98
C LYS A 6 -8.69 -0.61 1.61
N LYS A 7 -9.62 -0.52 0.67
CA LYS A 7 -9.33 -0.86 -0.71
C LYS A 7 -8.37 0.16 -1.30
N LEU A 8 -7.43 -0.35 -2.06
CA LEU A 8 -6.50 0.52 -2.78
C LEU A 8 -7.23 1.15 -3.98
N THR A 9 -6.95 2.43 -4.21
CA THR A 9 -7.44 3.08 -5.41
C THR A 9 -6.67 2.55 -6.62
N ARG A 10 -7.20 2.82 -7.82
CA ARG A 10 -6.52 2.44 -9.05
C ARG A 10 -5.08 2.95 -9.08
N ARG A 11 -4.90 4.20 -8.66
CA ARG A 11 -3.60 4.84 -8.64
C ARG A 11 -2.64 4.13 -7.69
N GLU A 12 -3.15 3.76 -6.51
CA GLU A 12 -2.36 3.04 -5.51
C GLU A 12 -1.99 1.66 -6.00
N ARG A 13 -2.92 0.97 -6.66
CA ARG A 13 -2.64 -0.36 -7.23
C ARG A 13 -1.56 -0.28 -8.30
N GLU A 14 -1.62 0.72 -9.15
CA GLU A 14 -0.60 0.92 -10.18
C GLU A 14 0.77 1.17 -9.55
N GLN A 15 0.81 1.97 -8.49
CA GLN A 15 2.07 2.25 -7.81
C GLN A 15 2.67 0.98 -7.20
N LEU A 16 1.87 0.16 -6.56
CA LEU A 16 2.35 -1.11 -6.00
C LEU A 16 2.88 -2.02 -7.10
N SER A 17 2.21 -2.04 -8.24
CA SER A 17 2.65 -2.82 -9.38
C SER A 17 4.02 -2.35 -9.88
N HIS A 18 4.25 -1.05 -9.93
CA HIS A 18 5.56 -0.50 -10.29
C HIS A 18 6.66 -0.91 -9.32
N LEU A 19 6.29 -1.12 -8.07
CA LEU A 19 7.23 -1.52 -7.02
C LEU A 19 7.37 -3.04 -6.93
N HIS A 20 6.82 -3.77 -7.89
CA HIS A 20 6.86 -5.23 -7.94
C HIS A 20 6.14 -5.88 -6.77
N LEU A 21 5.11 -5.22 -6.24
CA LEU A 21 4.26 -5.76 -5.20
C LEU A 21 2.95 -6.23 -5.80
N ASN A 22 2.45 -7.33 -5.28
CA ASN A 22 1.13 -7.81 -5.66
C ASN A 22 0.08 -7.07 -4.83
N TRP A 23 -0.55 -6.05 -5.41
CA TRP A 23 -1.52 -5.23 -4.70
C TRP A 23 -2.71 -6.05 -4.14
N MET A 24 -2.95 -7.23 -4.67
CA MET A 24 -4.01 -8.10 -4.17
C MET A 24 -3.69 -8.65 -2.77
N ASP A 25 -2.41 -8.75 -2.44
CA ASP A 25 -1.98 -9.22 -1.12
C ASP A 25 -1.87 -8.09 -0.09
N TRP A 26 -2.04 -6.86 -0.52
CA TRP A 26 -1.86 -5.70 0.34
C TRP A 26 -3.15 -4.90 0.43
N GLY A 27 -3.33 -4.24 1.56
CA GLY A 27 -4.41 -3.29 1.76
C GLY A 27 -3.87 -2.02 2.37
N LYS A 28 -4.62 -0.92 2.25
CA LYS A 28 -4.19 0.36 2.79
C LYS A 28 -4.61 0.49 4.25
N VAL A 29 -3.66 0.86 5.09
CA VAL A 29 -3.92 1.12 6.52
C VAL A 29 -4.37 2.55 6.71
N LYS A 30 -3.60 3.50 6.18
CA LYS A 30 -3.91 4.93 6.32
C LYS A 30 -3.12 5.74 5.32
N ASP A 31 -3.55 6.98 5.13
CA ASP A 31 -2.80 7.98 4.39
C ASP A 31 -1.99 8.81 5.37
N LEU A 32 -0.68 8.92 5.13
CA LEU A 32 0.17 9.83 5.90
C LEU A 32 0.13 11.22 5.31
N SER A 33 0.08 11.31 3.98
CA SER A 33 0.00 12.55 3.25
C SER A 33 -0.41 12.22 1.81
N GLU A 34 -0.44 13.22 0.95
CA GLU A 34 -0.70 12.99 -0.47
C GLU A 34 0.38 12.15 -1.13
N GLN A 35 1.59 12.19 -0.58
CA GLN A 35 2.73 11.47 -1.14
C GLN A 35 2.87 10.07 -0.54
N PHE A 36 2.57 9.89 0.74
CA PHE A 36 2.85 8.65 1.44
C PHE A 36 1.59 7.96 1.92
N ILE A 37 1.55 6.65 1.74
CA ILE A 37 0.50 5.81 2.32
C ILE A 37 1.17 4.66 3.06
N VAL A 38 0.45 4.09 4.03
CA VAL A 38 0.90 2.89 4.74
C VAL A 38 0.03 1.73 4.27
N ILE A 39 0.69 0.66 3.86
CA ILE A 39 0.01 -0.57 3.45
C ILE A 39 0.39 -1.70 4.39
N GLN A 40 -0.44 -2.72 4.43
CA GLN A 40 -0.20 -3.89 5.25
C GLN A 40 -0.50 -5.15 4.46
N HIS A 41 0.39 -6.13 4.57
CA HIS A 41 0.19 -7.42 3.95
C HIS A 41 -0.93 -8.16 4.67
N ARG A 42 -1.85 -8.73 3.90
CA ARG A 42 -3.06 -9.36 4.45
C ARG A 42 -2.76 -10.63 5.22
N GLU A 43 -1.70 -11.37 4.84
CA GLU A 43 -1.38 -12.64 5.47
C GLU A 43 -0.36 -12.49 6.59
N THR A 44 0.72 -11.75 6.33
CA THR A 44 1.82 -11.65 7.29
C THR A 44 1.67 -10.52 8.27
N GLY A 45 0.86 -9.51 7.94
CA GLY A 45 0.72 -8.31 8.74
C GLY A 45 1.86 -7.31 8.59
N ALA A 46 2.80 -7.57 7.70
CA ALA A 46 3.92 -6.66 7.47
C ALA A 46 3.41 -5.32 6.93
N ARG A 47 3.94 -4.23 7.45
CA ARG A 47 3.57 -2.88 7.03
C ARG A 47 4.71 -2.23 6.27
N LYS A 48 4.35 -1.45 5.27
CA LYS A 48 5.31 -0.67 4.49
C LYS A 48 4.74 0.70 4.18
N THR A 49 5.64 1.69 4.12
CA THR A 49 5.27 3.02 3.67
C THR A 49 5.60 3.14 2.19
N VAL A 50 4.64 3.57 1.40
CA VAL A 50 4.78 3.68 -0.04
C VAL A 50 4.81 5.16 -0.43
N ASP A 51 5.80 5.53 -1.24
CA ASP A 51 5.89 6.86 -1.82
C ASP A 51 5.13 6.87 -3.15
N MET A 52 4.02 7.61 -3.20
CA MET A 52 3.15 7.66 -4.38
C MET A 52 3.72 8.48 -5.52
N TRP A 53 4.74 9.30 -5.26
CA TRP A 53 5.33 10.17 -6.27
C TRP A 53 6.55 9.56 -6.93
N GLN A 54 7.21 8.64 -6.25
CA GLN A 54 8.39 7.96 -6.76
C GLN A 54 8.06 6.49 -7.03
N ARG A 55 8.75 5.92 -7.99
CA ARG A 55 8.54 4.52 -8.36
C ARG A 55 9.59 3.61 -7.76
N ASN A 56 10.22 4.09 -6.70
CA ASN A 56 11.22 3.34 -5.94
C ASN A 56 10.86 3.39 -4.47
N TRP A 57 11.39 2.44 -3.73
CA TRP A 57 11.24 2.46 -2.29
C TRP A 57 11.98 3.64 -1.67
N VAL A 58 11.37 4.16 -0.64
CA VAL A 58 11.99 5.21 0.14
C VAL A 58 13.03 4.62 1.08
#